data_3cc6dec95a3a21b03815c6e087587b44
#
_entry.id   3cc6dec95a3a21b03815c6e087587b44
#
_cell.length_a   1.000
_cell.length_b   1.000
_cell.length_c   1.000
_cell.angle_alpha   90.00
_cell.angle_beta   90.00
_cell.angle_gamma   90.00
#
_symmetry.space_group_name_H-M   'P 1'
#
loop_
_entity.id
_entity.type
_entity.pdbx_description
1 polymer ?
#
loop_
_entity_poly.entity_id
_entity_poly.type
_entity_poly.pdbx_seq_one_letter_code
_entity_poly.pdbx_strand_id
1 'polypeptide(L)'
;MRVQQSGGTSASTARSNTLPLLLGLIFLAAFGLGYLAQQQHWGEALAAGVQAWARSPKTALTAWRARQQLPTLTVDLRFADYERLSSARERALQQGMYVPLPEEAVTARVTFADARGQVAAELRLPGGAAQGAADAGWTLELRPAGARAWRRLTPVVDAALAWRQWGYLETLRRNGFAAATLEPVRLIVNGSSWGLYLLETPATEALTVGFDARAAWQALAEGEVLADGGFRYAAPAVSAADDPAAPAAWATLDAAFEGERALSSVTDAEALGRFVALTMLWTGAPAPDWASLRWSYDPATGQLAPLGSAQPADIAPLPEAFFDDPAVQTAIARALVAYSQPGFLETLRGEFGADLEAQGYALGGATQPGGDPWQVLTAHQRAMRARVAPEHPLRAMLEPAGEDFVLRLTSLQPFPLEVTGLDVGGVTRRALDPAWVRSQDRALLLKAENALVLRAMDGELPQTVELLLPREALAPGGELTLFCRVWDADAPEGRVAVLETLPLFEETP
;
A
#
# COMPACT_ATOMS: atom_id res chain seq x y z
N MET A 1 72.57 74.10 10.47
CA MET A 1 71.32 73.84 9.70
C MET A 1 71.45 72.51 9.01
N ARG A 2 70.86 71.43 9.56
CA ARG A 2 70.93 70.06 9.04
C ARG A 2 69.61 69.76 8.36
N VAL A 3 69.64 69.37 7.10
CA VAL A 3 68.56 68.88 6.33
C VAL A 3 68.56 67.37 6.47
N GLN A 4 67.47 66.77 7.04
CA GLN A 4 67.24 65.35 7.10
C GLN A 4 66.55 64.90 5.81
N GLN A 5 67.18 63.98 5.07
CA GLN A 5 66.58 63.21 3.98
C GLN A 5 65.82 62.04 4.53
N SER A 6 64.50 61.95 4.28
CA SER A 6 63.67 60.85 4.59
C SER A 6 63.71 59.82 3.40
N GLY A 7 64.27 58.66 3.66
CA GLY A 7 64.26 57.59 2.69
C GLY A 7 62.88 56.88 2.66
N GLY A 8 62.22 56.94 1.53
CA GLY A 8 61.01 56.20 1.28
C GLY A 8 61.30 54.72 0.90
N THR A 9 60.96 53.75 1.73
CA THR A 9 60.96 52.33 1.39
C THR A 9 59.69 51.98 0.62
N SER A 10 59.84 51.76 -0.69
CA SER A 10 58.80 51.17 -1.55
C SER A 10 58.61 49.69 -1.23
N ALA A 11 57.49 49.36 -0.53
CA ALA A 11 57.05 47.99 -0.34
C ALA A 11 56.55 47.44 -1.70
N SER A 12 57.29 46.57 -2.29
CA SER A 12 56.91 45.72 -3.45
C SER A 12 55.83 44.76 -2.99
N THR A 13 54.58 45.04 -3.33
CA THR A 13 53.46 44.11 -3.21
C THR A 13 53.62 43.01 -4.26
N ALA A 14 54.24 41.89 -3.86
CA ALA A 14 54.19 40.65 -4.63
C ALA A 14 52.72 40.16 -4.64
N ARG A 15 52.00 40.56 -5.69
CA ARG A 15 50.66 39.95 -5.96
C ARG A 15 50.89 38.47 -6.23
N SER A 16 50.51 37.64 -5.26
CA SER A 16 50.57 36.18 -5.37
C SER A 16 49.67 35.72 -6.51
N ASN A 17 50.29 35.20 -7.59
CA ASN A 17 49.56 34.54 -8.71
C ASN A 17 48.94 33.18 -8.30
N THR A 18 48.61 32.99 -7.04
CA THR A 18 48.08 31.74 -6.52
C THR A 18 46.57 31.60 -6.83
N LEU A 19 45.83 32.70 -7.02
CA LEU A 19 44.40 32.66 -7.29
C LEU A 19 44.02 32.00 -8.64
N PRO A 20 44.71 32.32 -9.80
CA PRO A 20 44.41 31.61 -11.06
C PRO A 20 44.84 30.16 -11.07
N LEU A 21 45.91 29.78 -10.34
CA LEU A 21 46.29 28.38 -10.17
C LEU A 21 45.27 27.59 -9.34
N LEU A 22 44.73 28.16 -8.28
CA LEU A 22 43.73 27.56 -7.45
C LEU A 22 42.39 27.38 -8.21
N LEU A 23 41.99 28.40 -9.00
CA LEU A 23 40.81 28.32 -9.86
C LEU A 23 40.99 27.27 -10.97
N GLY A 24 42.20 27.15 -11.56
CA GLY A 24 42.51 26.11 -12.55
C GLY A 24 42.45 24.70 -11.97
N LEU A 25 42.91 24.52 -10.72
CA LEU A 25 42.84 23.21 -10.02
C LEU A 25 41.42 22.84 -9.66
N ILE A 26 40.62 23.79 -9.22
CA ILE A 26 39.18 23.59 -8.93
C ILE A 26 38.44 23.23 -10.22
N PHE A 27 38.76 23.89 -11.34
CA PHE A 27 38.13 23.60 -12.63
C PHE A 27 38.52 22.22 -13.15
N LEU A 28 39.81 21.82 -13.05
CA LEU A 28 40.27 20.47 -13.42
C LEU A 28 39.65 19.37 -12.52
N ALA A 29 39.55 19.64 -11.22
CA ALA A 29 38.86 18.71 -10.29
C ALA A 29 37.37 18.57 -10.60
N ALA A 30 36.68 19.68 -10.90
CA ALA A 30 35.28 19.68 -11.31
C ALA A 30 35.07 18.98 -12.65
N PHE A 31 35.96 19.18 -13.60
CA PHE A 31 35.92 18.50 -14.91
C PHE A 31 36.22 17.00 -14.81
N GLY A 32 37.21 16.60 -14.00
CA GLY A 32 37.50 15.20 -13.72
C GLY A 32 36.36 14.48 -12.98
N LEU A 33 35.76 15.13 -12.01
CA LEU A 33 34.55 14.65 -11.32
C LEU A 33 33.35 14.56 -12.26
N GLY A 34 33.14 15.54 -13.15
CA GLY A 34 32.08 15.52 -14.16
C GLY A 34 32.25 14.38 -15.16
N TYR A 35 33.46 14.09 -15.60
CA TYR A 35 33.77 12.99 -16.50
C TYR A 35 33.55 11.62 -15.82
N LEU A 36 33.99 11.44 -14.57
CA LEU A 36 33.72 10.24 -13.78
C LEU A 36 32.21 10.07 -13.46
N ALA A 37 31.54 11.14 -13.21
CA ALA A 37 30.10 11.16 -12.96
C ALA A 37 29.29 10.73 -14.21
N GLN A 38 29.76 11.13 -15.40
CA GLN A 38 29.13 10.75 -16.66
C GLN A 38 29.37 9.27 -17.00
N GLN A 39 30.52 8.72 -16.69
CA GLN A 39 30.80 7.29 -16.87
C GLN A 39 30.04 6.37 -15.90
N GLN A 40 29.64 6.87 -14.73
CA GLN A 40 29.01 6.08 -13.68
C GLN A 40 27.54 6.45 -13.43
N HIS A 41 26.88 7.16 -14.34
CA HIS A 41 25.49 7.64 -14.18
C HIS A 41 25.23 8.46 -12.88
N TRP A 42 26.27 9.06 -12.31
CA TRP A 42 26.16 9.88 -11.09
C TRP A 42 25.62 11.28 -11.34
N GLY A 43 25.43 11.66 -12.59
CA GLY A 43 25.01 13.02 -12.95
C GLY A 43 23.69 13.44 -12.31
N GLU A 44 22.70 12.57 -12.32
CA GLU A 44 21.39 12.84 -11.72
C GLU A 44 21.44 12.85 -10.20
N ALA A 45 22.19 11.94 -9.58
CA ALA A 45 22.36 11.87 -8.14
C ALA A 45 23.12 13.09 -7.60
N LEU A 46 24.14 13.57 -8.31
CA LEU A 46 24.87 14.81 -7.99
C LEU A 46 23.99 16.04 -8.18
N ALA A 47 23.21 16.12 -9.25
CA ALA A 47 22.29 17.23 -9.49
C ALA A 47 21.22 17.31 -8.41
N ALA A 48 20.62 16.18 -8.03
CA ALA A 48 19.67 16.10 -6.92
C ALA A 48 20.31 16.50 -5.58
N GLY A 49 21.54 16.04 -5.33
CA GLY A 49 22.30 16.40 -4.13
C GLY A 49 22.62 17.91 -4.05
N VAL A 50 23.04 18.50 -5.15
CA VAL A 50 23.30 19.96 -5.24
C VAL A 50 22.02 20.76 -5.05
N GLN A 51 20.91 20.35 -5.63
CA GLN A 51 19.61 21.00 -5.44
C GLN A 51 19.11 20.88 -3.99
N ALA A 52 19.26 19.72 -3.36
CA ALA A 52 18.92 19.52 -1.95
C ALA A 52 19.77 20.41 -1.04
N TRP A 53 21.08 20.52 -1.31
CA TRP A 53 22.01 21.41 -0.60
C TRP A 53 21.64 22.88 -0.77
N ALA A 54 21.26 23.30 -1.98
CA ALA A 54 20.84 24.69 -2.25
C ALA A 54 19.54 25.06 -1.50
N ARG A 55 18.63 24.08 -1.33
CA ARG A 55 17.34 24.33 -0.63
C ARG A 55 17.47 24.34 0.89
N SER A 56 18.22 23.40 1.45
CA SER A 56 18.42 23.29 2.92
C SER A 56 19.72 22.57 3.25
N PRO A 57 20.82 23.30 3.48
CA PRO A 57 22.10 22.70 3.81
C PRO A 57 22.08 21.82 5.08
N LYS A 58 21.26 22.21 6.07
CA LYS A 58 21.12 21.44 7.32
C LYS A 58 20.50 20.07 7.04
N THR A 59 19.42 20.04 6.29
CA THR A 59 18.71 18.79 5.91
C THR A 59 19.61 17.88 5.08
N ALA A 60 20.32 18.42 4.11
CA ALA A 60 21.27 17.67 3.30
C ALA A 60 22.42 17.06 4.12
N LEU A 61 22.95 17.82 5.09
CA LEU A 61 23.99 17.32 6.01
C LEU A 61 23.46 16.23 6.94
N THR A 62 22.24 16.36 7.43
CA THR A 62 21.59 15.33 8.26
C THR A 62 21.39 14.06 7.48
N ALA A 63 20.87 14.14 6.25
CA ALA A 63 20.70 12.99 5.36
C ALA A 63 22.03 12.32 5.00
N TRP A 64 23.06 13.12 4.73
CA TRP A 64 24.40 12.58 4.46
C TRP A 64 24.95 11.81 5.66
N ARG A 65 24.84 12.38 6.89
CA ARG A 65 25.27 11.72 8.12
C ARG A 65 24.49 10.43 8.40
N ALA A 66 23.17 10.46 8.26
CA ALA A 66 22.31 9.29 8.40
C ALA A 66 22.73 8.16 7.46
N ARG A 67 23.01 8.48 6.18
CA ARG A 67 23.49 7.50 5.21
C ARG A 67 24.87 6.91 5.53
N GLN A 68 25.76 7.68 6.16
CA GLN A 68 27.06 7.16 6.58
C GLN A 68 26.95 6.13 7.72
N GLN A 69 25.89 6.19 8.49
CA GLN A 69 25.63 5.28 9.62
C GLN A 69 24.92 3.99 9.17
N LEU A 70 24.46 3.91 7.91
CA LEU A 70 23.77 2.72 7.43
C LEU A 70 24.67 1.48 7.49
N PRO A 71 24.11 0.33 7.89
CA PRO A 71 24.81 -0.94 7.88
C PRO A 71 25.26 -1.30 6.46
N THR A 72 26.38 -2.00 6.37
CA THR A 72 26.91 -2.48 5.10
C THR A 72 26.66 -3.97 5.01
N LEU A 73 26.03 -4.39 3.91
CA LEU A 73 25.88 -5.78 3.54
C LEU A 73 26.87 -6.11 2.41
N THR A 74 27.77 -7.05 2.66
CA THR A 74 28.72 -7.50 1.64
C THR A 74 28.33 -8.88 1.14
N VAL A 75 28.31 -9.04 -0.18
CA VAL A 75 27.97 -10.29 -0.87
C VAL A 75 29.14 -10.64 -1.79
N ASP A 76 29.81 -11.75 -1.51
CA ASP A 76 30.89 -12.26 -2.32
C ASP A 76 30.44 -13.48 -3.11
N LEU A 77 30.58 -13.40 -4.43
CA LEU A 77 30.20 -14.41 -5.41
C LEU A 77 31.42 -14.86 -6.21
N ARG A 78 31.46 -16.12 -6.62
CA ARG A 78 32.40 -16.56 -7.65
C ARG A 78 32.03 -15.92 -8.98
N PHE A 79 33.02 -15.66 -9.81
CA PHE A 79 32.79 -15.04 -11.13
C PHE A 79 31.79 -15.82 -11.98
N ALA A 80 31.88 -17.15 -12.01
CA ALA A 80 30.97 -18.00 -12.77
C ALA A 80 29.51 -17.92 -12.24
N ASP A 81 29.31 -17.75 -10.91
CA ASP A 81 27.99 -17.60 -10.28
C ASP A 81 27.41 -16.22 -10.58
N TYR A 82 28.24 -15.18 -10.59
CA TYR A 82 27.84 -13.84 -11.01
C TYR A 82 27.41 -13.81 -12.49
N GLU A 83 28.16 -14.43 -13.39
CA GLU A 83 27.82 -14.54 -14.82
C GLU A 83 26.51 -15.31 -15.04
N ARG A 84 26.26 -16.34 -14.23
CA ARG A 84 24.99 -17.09 -14.28
C ARG A 84 23.79 -16.21 -13.92
N LEU A 85 23.87 -15.44 -12.83
CA LEU A 85 22.83 -14.49 -12.43
C LEU A 85 22.65 -13.37 -13.47
N SER A 86 23.76 -12.85 -14.05
CA SER A 86 23.71 -11.84 -15.09
C SER A 86 22.97 -12.35 -16.34
N SER A 87 23.32 -13.55 -16.79
CA SER A 87 22.67 -14.17 -17.96
C SER A 87 21.19 -14.47 -17.70
N ALA A 88 20.83 -14.90 -16.47
CA ALA A 88 19.44 -15.09 -16.08
C ALA A 88 18.67 -13.77 -16.10
N ARG A 89 19.26 -12.67 -15.60
CA ARG A 89 18.67 -11.34 -15.64
C ARG A 89 18.48 -10.84 -17.08
N GLU A 90 19.46 -11.00 -17.94
CA GLU A 90 19.35 -10.61 -19.35
C GLU A 90 18.21 -11.34 -20.07
N ARG A 91 18.09 -12.66 -19.84
CA ARG A 91 16.94 -13.44 -20.34
C ARG A 91 15.62 -12.91 -19.81
N ALA A 92 15.54 -12.63 -18.50
CA ALA A 92 14.35 -12.09 -17.87
C ALA A 92 13.93 -10.74 -18.49
N LEU A 93 14.88 -9.84 -18.73
CA LEU A 93 14.63 -8.55 -19.38
C LEU A 93 14.16 -8.70 -20.82
N GLN A 94 14.70 -9.67 -21.57
CA GLN A 94 14.28 -9.95 -22.93
C GLN A 94 12.86 -10.56 -22.99
N GLN A 95 12.51 -11.38 -22.02
CA GLN A 95 11.20 -12.06 -21.93
C GLN A 95 10.15 -11.22 -21.22
N GLY A 96 10.53 -10.14 -20.54
CA GLY A 96 9.66 -9.34 -19.69
C GLY A 96 9.31 -10.01 -18.35
N MET A 97 9.75 -11.26 -18.13
CA MET A 97 9.42 -12.07 -16.96
C MET A 97 10.57 -13.00 -16.59
N TYR A 98 10.66 -13.33 -15.30
CA TYR A 98 11.60 -14.33 -14.78
C TYR A 98 10.89 -15.37 -13.92
N VAL A 99 11.13 -16.63 -14.22
CA VAL A 99 10.69 -17.77 -13.40
C VAL A 99 11.94 -18.38 -12.78
N PRO A 100 12.13 -18.27 -11.45
CA PRO A 100 13.32 -18.82 -10.80
C PRO A 100 13.28 -20.33 -10.84
N LEU A 101 14.31 -20.93 -11.42
CA LEU A 101 14.52 -22.37 -11.34
C LEU A 101 15.43 -22.68 -10.14
N PRO A 102 15.21 -23.81 -9.44
CA PRO A 102 16.03 -24.19 -8.28
C PRO A 102 17.53 -24.22 -8.58
N GLU A 103 17.92 -24.65 -9.78
CA GLU A 103 19.29 -24.76 -10.26
C GLU A 103 19.93 -23.39 -10.58
N GLU A 104 19.15 -22.34 -10.67
CA GLU A 104 19.66 -20.98 -10.93
C GLU A 104 20.06 -20.25 -9.63
N ALA A 105 19.71 -20.81 -8.47
CA ALA A 105 20.22 -20.30 -7.20
C ALA A 105 21.75 -20.56 -7.13
N VAL A 106 22.48 -19.53 -6.71
CA VAL A 106 23.95 -19.59 -6.59
C VAL A 106 24.36 -19.47 -5.14
N THR A 107 25.53 -20.03 -4.81
CA THR A 107 26.08 -19.90 -3.46
C THR A 107 26.85 -18.60 -3.31
N ALA A 108 26.53 -17.82 -2.28
CA ALA A 108 27.20 -16.58 -1.91
C ALA A 108 27.80 -16.67 -0.51
N ARG A 109 28.78 -15.83 -0.23
CA ARG A 109 29.21 -15.53 1.14
C ARG A 109 28.72 -14.14 1.49
N VAL A 110 28.03 -14.03 2.60
CA VAL A 110 27.39 -12.79 3.02
C VAL A 110 27.93 -12.36 4.37
N THR A 111 28.27 -11.08 4.49
CA THR A 111 28.66 -10.45 5.73
C THR A 111 27.62 -9.38 6.08
N PHE A 112 26.89 -9.59 7.16
CA PHE A 112 26.00 -8.59 7.75
C PHE A 112 26.81 -7.69 8.68
N ALA A 113 26.40 -6.41 8.81
CA ALA A 113 27.14 -5.43 9.61
C ALA A 113 27.25 -5.80 11.10
N ASP A 114 26.27 -6.51 11.61
CA ASP A 114 26.14 -6.96 13.00
C ASP A 114 26.71 -8.38 13.25
N ALA A 115 27.01 -9.11 12.18
CA ALA A 115 27.49 -10.47 12.28
C ALA A 115 29.01 -10.55 12.44
N ARG A 116 29.46 -11.36 13.40
CA ARG A 116 30.87 -11.70 13.58
C ARG A 116 31.30 -12.79 12.58
N GLY A 117 31.34 -12.47 11.29
CA GLY A 117 31.84 -13.37 10.28
C GLY A 117 30.97 -13.47 9.02
N GLN A 118 31.48 -14.25 8.07
CA GLN A 118 30.78 -14.56 6.82
C GLN A 118 29.83 -15.73 7.03
N VAL A 119 28.62 -15.61 6.48
CA VAL A 119 27.60 -16.67 6.47
C VAL A 119 27.43 -17.14 5.03
N ALA A 120 27.41 -18.46 4.84
CA ALA A 120 27.01 -19.02 3.54
C ALA A 120 25.52 -18.74 3.29
N ALA A 121 25.20 -18.38 2.06
CA ALA A 121 23.82 -18.08 1.68
C ALA A 121 23.57 -18.54 0.24
N GLU A 122 22.32 -18.81 -0.07
CA GLU A 122 21.85 -18.93 -1.44
C GLU A 122 21.39 -17.57 -1.92
N LEU A 123 21.66 -17.24 -3.18
CA LEU A 123 21.28 -16.02 -3.85
C LEU A 123 20.61 -16.34 -5.18
N ARG A 124 19.51 -15.65 -5.49
CA ARG A 124 18.80 -15.78 -6.77
C ARG A 124 18.14 -14.46 -7.17
N LEU A 125 17.65 -14.37 -8.38
CA LEU A 125 16.74 -13.33 -8.80
C LEU A 125 15.33 -13.64 -8.28
N PRO A 126 14.53 -12.61 -7.88
CA PRO A 126 13.11 -12.81 -7.56
C PRO A 126 12.35 -13.15 -8.83
N GLY A 127 11.41 -14.03 -8.73
CA GLY A 127 10.51 -14.28 -9.85
C GLY A 127 9.45 -13.19 -10.02
N GLY A 128 8.82 -13.18 -11.19
CA GLY A 128 7.77 -12.24 -11.57
C GLY A 128 8.13 -11.39 -12.77
N ALA A 129 7.33 -10.35 -13.02
CA ALA A 129 7.64 -9.38 -14.08
C ALA A 129 9.06 -8.86 -13.90
N ALA A 130 9.82 -8.80 -14.98
CA ALA A 130 11.13 -8.17 -14.99
C ALA A 130 10.95 -6.65 -14.78
N GLN A 131 10.63 -6.29 -13.56
CA GLN A 131 10.48 -4.89 -13.17
C GLN A 131 11.86 -4.28 -13.04
N GLY A 132 12.00 -3.15 -13.63
CA GLY A 132 13.16 -2.30 -13.49
C GLY A 132 13.85 -2.12 -14.83
N ALA A 133 13.93 -0.85 -15.23
CA ALA A 133 14.83 -0.44 -16.26
C ALA A 133 16.20 -1.10 -16.02
N ALA A 134 16.89 -1.45 -17.07
CA ALA A 134 18.23 -2.04 -16.99
C ALA A 134 19.18 -1.28 -16.05
N ASP A 135 18.87 -0.02 -15.78
CA ASP A 135 19.64 0.94 -14.99
C ASP A 135 19.27 0.99 -13.49
N ALA A 136 18.17 0.35 -13.08
CA ALA A 136 17.65 0.51 -11.71
C ALA A 136 18.33 -0.37 -10.64
N GLY A 137 19.32 -1.18 -11.03
CA GLY A 137 19.95 -2.14 -10.14
C GLY A 137 19.24 -3.51 -10.15
N TRP A 138 19.73 -4.46 -9.36
CA TRP A 138 19.22 -5.83 -9.33
C TRP A 138 18.45 -6.04 -8.05
N THR A 139 17.20 -6.45 -8.15
CA THR A 139 16.51 -7.04 -7.01
C THR A 139 17.01 -8.46 -6.83
N LEU A 140 17.35 -8.85 -5.61
CA LEU A 140 17.92 -10.15 -5.27
C LEU A 140 17.13 -10.79 -4.14
N GLU A 141 17.06 -12.12 -4.14
CA GLU A 141 16.59 -12.89 -2.99
C GLU A 141 17.76 -13.64 -2.37
N LEU A 142 17.89 -13.52 -1.05
CA LEU A 142 18.97 -14.06 -0.24
C LEU A 142 18.41 -15.00 0.82
N ARG A 143 18.92 -16.24 0.91
CA ARG A 143 18.58 -17.20 1.96
C ARG A 143 19.84 -17.63 2.71
N PRO A 144 20.07 -17.12 3.93
CA PRO A 144 21.17 -17.57 4.77
C PRO A 144 21.06 -19.07 5.06
N ALA A 145 22.20 -19.74 5.20
CA ALA A 145 22.23 -21.15 5.55
C ALA A 145 21.48 -21.40 6.88
N GLY A 146 20.54 -22.36 6.84
CA GLY A 146 19.68 -22.70 7.99
C GLY A 146 18.40 -21.87 8.10
N ALA A 147 18.25 -20.78 7.35
CA ALA A 147 16.99 -20.05 7.27
C ALA A 147 16.02 -20.71 6.28
N ARG A 148 14.72 -20.69 6.60
CA ARG A 148 13.67 -21.21 5.71
C ARG A 148 13.22 -20.14 4.72
N ALA A 149 13.10 -18.90 5.19
CA ALA A 149 12.56 -17.81 4.41
C ALA A 149 13.64 -17.07 3.60
N TRP A 150 13.26 -16.64 2.40
CA TRP A 150 14.07 -15.75 1.58
C TRP A 150 13.92 -14.31 2.05
N ARG A 151 15.03 -13.61 2.17
CA ARG A 151 15.09 -12.16 2.36
C ARG A 151 15.22 -11.50 1.01
N ARG A 152 14.62 -10.33 0.83
CA ARG A 152 14.69 -9.61 -0.44
C ARG A 152 15.56 -8.36 -0.32
N LEU A 153 16.41 -8.15 -1.30
CA LEU A 153 17.22 -6.95 -1.47
C LEU A 153 16.68 -6.17 -2.67
N THR A 154 16.11 -5.00 -2.41
CA THR A 154 15.52 -4.15 -3.46
C THR A 154 16.29 -2.82 -3.53
N PRO A 155 16.79 -2.39 -4.72
CA PRO A 155 17.46 -1.10 -4.85
C PRO A 155 16.51 0.05 -4.54
N VAL A 156 16.99 1.06 -3.82
CA VAL A 156 16.21 2.27 -3.53
C VAL A 156 16.29 3.21 -4.73
N VAL A 157 15.33 3.08 -5.63
CA VAL A 157 15.18 3.95 -6.81
C VAL A 157 14.35 5.19 -6.45
N ASP A 158 13.22 4.97 -5.78
CA ASP A 158 12.35 6.02 -5.24
C ASP A 158 12.46 6.04 -3.72
N ALA A 159 13.16 7.04 -3.19
CA ALA A 159 13.36 7.19 -1.76
C ALA A 159 12.08 7.55 -1.00
N ALA A 160 11.13 8.27 -1.64
CA ALA A 160 9.87 8.61 -1.01
C ALA A 160 8.95 7.38 -0.90
N LEU A 161 8.94 6.53 -1.94
CA LEU A 161 8.22 5.26 -1.90
C LEU A 161 8.82 4.33 -0.84
N ALA A 162 10.14 4.16 -0.82
CA ALA A 162 10.85 3.33 0.16
C ALA A 162 10.57 3.79 1.60
N TRP A 163 10.52 5.10 1.83
CA TRP A 163 10.18 5.69 3.12
C TRP A 163 8.74 5.37 3.54
N ARG A 164 7.78 5.52 2.62
CA ARG A 164 6.38 5.15 2.88
C ARG A 164 6.20 3.66 3.15
N GLN A 165 6.88 2.79 2.39
CA GLN A 165 6.86 1.34 2.60
C GLN A 165 7.38 0.98 4.01
N TRP A 166 8.47 1.60 4.43
CA TRP A 166 8.99 1.40 5.78
C TRP A 166 7.97 1.84 6.84
N GLY A 167 7.39 3.03 6.69
CA GLY A 167 6.38 3.56 7.61
C GLY A 167 5.12 2.69 7.68
N TYR A 168 4.67 2.18 6.55
CA TYR A 168 3.55 1.24 6.47
C TYR A 168 3.80 -0.03 7.28
N LEU A 169 4.92 -0.71 7.03
CA LEU A 169 5.22 -1.96 7.72
C LEU A 169 5.46 -1.74 9.23
N GLU A 170 6.10 -0.64 9.61
CA GLU A 170 6.26 -0.27 11.01
C GLU A 170 4.90 0.00 11.68
N THR A 171 3.98 0.68 10.99
CA THR A 171 2.63 0.90 11.48
C THR A 171 1.89 -0.41 11.70
N LEU A 172 1.98 -1.35 10.76
CA LEU A 172 1.37 -2.67 10.91
C LEU A 172 1.92 -3.40 12.13
N ARG A 173 3.24 -3.43 12.32
CA ARG A 173 3.86 -4.11 13.48
C ARG A 173 3.42 -3.51 14.80
N ARG A 174 3.34 -2.18 14.91
CA ARG A 174 2.87 -1.48 16.12
C ARG A 174 1.39 -1.72 16.41
N ASN A 175 0.62 -2.04 15.38
CA ASN A 175 -0.79 -2.43 15.52
C ASN A 175 -0.99 -3.94 15.71
N GLY A 176 0.08 -4.70 15.97
CA GLY A 176 0.03 -6.12 16.31
C GLY A 176 -0.03 -7.07 15.11
N PHE A 177 0.17 -6.57 13.89
CA PHE A 177 0.24 -7.42 12.71
C PHE A 177 1.65 -7.96 12.48
N ALA A 178 1.72 -9.19 12.01
CA ALA A 178 2.95 -9.72 11.47
C ALA A 178 3.26 -9.00 10.15
N ALA A 179 4.38 -8.28 10.11
CA ALA A 179 4.81 -7.55 8.94
C ALA A 179 6.33 -7.65 8.76
N ALA A 180 6.78 -7.69 7.52
CA ALA A 180 8.19 -7.72 7.18
C ALA A 180 8.94 -6.54 7.81
N THR A 181 10.21 -6.72 8.12
CA THR A 181 11.11 -5.61 8.47
C THR A 181 11.82 -5.12 7.24
N LEU A 182 11.95 -3.80 7.11
CA LEU A 182 12.75 -3.16 6.07
C LEU A 182 13.94 -2.45 6.69
N GLU A 183 15.13 -2.85 6.30
CA GLU A 183 16.37 -2.25 6.78
C GLU A 183 17.11 -1.61 5.59
N PRO A 184 17.37 -0.29 5.60
CA PRO A 184 18.22 0.33 4.60
C PRO A 184 19.65 -0.11 4.82
N VAL A 185 20.29 -0.65 3.77
CA VAL A 185 21.67 -1.15 3.80
C VAL A 185 22.47 -0.62 2.61
N ARG A 186 23.76 -0.46 2.78
CA ARG A 186 24.69 -0.25 1.67
C ARG A 186 25.14 -1.61 1.16
N LEU A 187 24.78 -1.91 -0.09
CA LEU A 187 25.14 -3.19 -0.70
C LEU A 187 26.48 -3.10 -1.40
N ILE A 188 27.38 -4.04 -1.08
CA ILE A 188 28.65 -4.25 -1.76
C ILE A 188 28.65 -5.66 -2.33
N VAL A 189 28.88 -5.79 -3.64
CA VAL A 189 28.98 -7.09 -4.32
C VAL A 189 30.35 -7.23 -4.94
N ASN A 190 31.09 -8.27 -4.56
CA ASN A 190 32.45 -8.52 -5.01
C ASN A 190 33.38 -7.28 -4.91
N GLY A 191 33.24 -6.54 -3.79
CA GLY A 191 34.01 -5.32 -3.53
C GLY A 191 33.51 -4.06 -4.25
N SER A 192 32.54 -4.17 -5.15
CA SER A 192 31.93 -3.02 -5.85
C SER A 192 30.71 -2.53 -5.12
N SER A 193 30.59 -1.21 -4.91
CA SER A 193 29.40 -0.62 -4.30
C SER A 193 28.22 -0.62 -5.26
N TRP A 194 27.11 -1.23 -4.88
CA TRP A 194 25.87 -1.24 -5.64
C TRP A 194 24.89 -0.16 -5.18
N GLY A 195 25.22 0.56 -4.09
CA GLY A 195 24.42 1.67 -3.59
C GLY A 195 23.52 1.32 -2.44
N LEU A 196 22.40 2.05 -2.32
CA LEU A 196 21.44 1.91 -1.25
C LEU A 196 20.37 0.89 -1.61
N TYR A 197 20.15 -0.06 -0.72
CA TYR A 197 19.16 -1.13 -0.83
C TYR A 197 18.27 -1.19 0.39
N LEU A 198 17.07 -1.73 0.22
CA LEU A 198 16.22 -2.20 1.31
C LEU A 198 16.40 -3.71 1.45
N LEU A 199 16.80 -4.14 2.63
CA LEU A 199 16.76 -5.55 3.04
C LEU A 199 15.42 -5.83 3.70
N GLU A 200 14.55 -6.55 2.99
CA GLU A 200 13.28 -7.03 3.52
C GLU A 200 13.50 -8.40 4.17
N THR A 201 13.20 -8.48 5.46
CA THR A 201 13.17 -9.75 6.19
C THR A 201 11.72 -10.13 6.48
N PRO A 202 11.25 -11.31 6.07
CA PRO A 202 9.89 -11.76 6.32
C PRO A 202 9.50 -11.72 7.80
N ALA A 203 8.23 -11.44 8.08
CA ALA A 203 7.71 -11.30 9.44
C ALA A 203 7.77 -12.61 10.25
N THR A 204 7.71 -13.74 9.55
CA THR A 204 7.60 -15.06 10.14
C THR A 204 8.26 -16.11 9.24
N GLU A 205 8.75 -17.18 9.86
CA GLU A 205 9.13 -18.43 9.17
C GLU A 205 7.98 -19.44 9.16
N ALA A 206 6.81 -19.08 9.71
CA ALA A 206 5.60 -19.92 9.66
C ALA A 206 5.15 -20.10 8.21
N LEU A 207 4.28 -21.08 8.00
CA LEU A 207 3.69 -21.35 6.69
C LEU A 207 2.94 -20.13 6.21
N THR A 208 3.38 -19.58 5.07
CA THR A 208 2.70 -18.49 4.41
C THR A 208 2.07 -18.97 3.12
N VAL A 209 0.87 -18.51 2.87
CA VAL A 209 0.09 -18.79 1.66
C VAL A 209 -0.38 -17.48 1.02
N GLY A 210 -0.50 -17.50 -0.28
CA GLY A 210 -0.98 -16.34 -1.04
C GLY A 210 -1.13 -16.71 -2.50
N PHE A 211 -1.62 -15.77 -3.30
CA PHE A 211 -1.71 -15.98 -4.74
C PHE A 211 -0.36 -15.69 -5.40
N ASP A 212 0.04 -16.53 -6.33
CA ASP A 212 1.23 -16.28 -7.15
C ASP A 212 0.82 -15.75 -8.52
N ALA A 213 0.93 -14.45 -8.71
CA ALA A 213 0.72 -13.82 -10.01
C ALA A 213 1.59 -14.43 -11.13
N ARG A 214 2.69 -15.10 -10.81
CA ARG A 214 3.58 -15.78 -11.77
C ARG A 214 2.92 -16.96 -12.42
N ALA A 215 2.23 -17.78 -11.62
CA ALA A 215 1.55 -18.96 -12.15
C ALA A 215 0.37 -18.57 -13.05
N ALA A 216 -0.30 -17.46 -12.77
CA ALA A 216 -1.31 -16.90 -13.66
C ALA A 216 -0.70 -16.48 -15.01
N TRP A 217 0.48 -15.85 -15.00
CA TRP A 217 1.19 -15.47 -16.23
C TRP A 217 1.76 -16.68 -16.99
N GLN A 218 2.20 -17.74 -16.31
CA GLN A 218 2.63 -18.98 -16.95
C GLN A 218 1.47 -19.68 -17.65
N ALA A 219 0.32 -19.81 -17.00
CA ALA A 219 -0.88 -20.38 -17.60
C ALA A 219 -1.33 -19.60 -18.84
N LEU A 220 -1.24 -18.26 -18.80
CA LEU A 220 -1.47 -17.39 -19.97
C LEU A 220 -0.44 -17.61 -21.08
N ALA A 221 0.83 -17.75 -20.74
CA ALA A 221 1.91 -17.99 -21.72
C ALA A 221 1.82 -19.39 -22.35
N GLU A 222 1.28 -20.36 -21.64
CA GLU A 222 1.03 -21.73 -22.11
C GLU A 222 -0.31 -21.87 -22.87
N GLY A 223 -1.09 -20.79 -22.96
CA GLY A 223 -2.33 -20.75 -23.74
C GLY A 223 -3.54 -21.39 -23.04
N GLU A 224 -3.47 -21.62 -21.75
CA GLU A 224 -4.61 -22.02 -20.92
C GLU A 224 -5.57 -20.84 -20.73
N VAL A 225 -6.46 -20.64 -21.70
CA VAL A 225 -7.63 -19.77 -21.56
C VAL A 225 -8.73 -20.56 -20.87
N LEU A 226 -9.11 -20.12 -19.67
CA LEU A 226 -10.24 -20.76 -18.99
C LEU A 226 -11.54 -20.53 -19.74
N ALA A 227 -12.38 -21.56 -19.79
CA ALA A 227 -13.58 -21.61 -20.59
C ALA A 227 -14.66 -20.57 -20.24
N ASP A 228 -14.52 -19.91 -19.10
CA ASP A 228 -15.46 -18.89 -18.58
C ASP A 228 -14.94 -17.44 -18.68
N GLY A 229 -13.77 -17.22 -19.30
CA GLY A 229 -13.17 -15.88 -19.42
C GLY A 229 -12.62 -15.32 -18.09
N GLY A 230 -12.68 -16.06 -17.01
CA GLY A 230 -12.14 -15.71 -15.71
C GLY A 230 -10.64 -15.97 -15.61
N PHE A 231 -9.91 -15.05 -15.03
CA PHE A 231 -8.52 -15.29 -14.61
C PHE A 231 -8.56 -16.15 -13.35
N ARG A 232 -8.38 -17.45 -13.42
CA ARG A 232 -7.96 -18.21 -12.25
C ARG A 232 -6.53 -17.83 -11.95
N TYR A 233 -6.31 -17.25 -10.79
CA TYR A 233 -4.96 -17.10 -10.24
C TYR A 233 -4.41 -18.51 -10.01
N ALA A 234 -3.65 -18.99 -10.98
CA ALA A 234 -3.13 -20.35 -10.93
C ALA A 234 -2.00 -20.44 -9.89
N ALA A 235 -2.03 -21.48 -9.12
CA ALA A 235 -1.06 -22.00 -8.17
C ALA A 235 -0.75 -21.19 -6.90
N PRO A 236 -0.69 -21.89 -5.76
CA PRO A 236 -0.36 -21.31 -4.47
C PRO A 236 1.11 -20.86 -4.41
N ALA A 237 1.36 -19.61 -4.01
CA ALA A 237 2.66 -19.24 -3.48
C ALA A 237 2.71 -19.73 -2.02
N VAL A 238 3.22 -20.92 -1.81
CA VAL A 238 3.44 -21.45 -0.46
C VAL A 238 4.92 -21.33 -0.13
N SER A 239 5.25 -20.68 1.00
CA SER A 239 6.65 -20.47 1.40
C SER A 239 7.42 -21.75 1.70
N ALA A 240 6.71 -22.83 1.97
CA ALA A 240 7.26 -24.16 2.23
C ALA A 240 6.35 -25.21 1.56
N ALA A 241 6.55 -25.46 0.27
CA ALA A 241 5.76 -26.43 -0.48
C ALA A 241 5.81 -27.86 0.11
N ASP A 242 6.92 -28.18 0.79
CA ASP A 242 7.11 -29.47 1.47
C ASP A 242 6.46 -29.53 2.86
N ASP A 243 5.84 -28.45 3.35
CA ASP A 243 5.15 -28.45 4.63
C ASP A 243 3.85 -29.27 4.51
N PRO A 244 3.62 -30.26 5.38
CA PRO A 244 2.41 -31.09 5.31
C PRO A 244 1.10 -30.30 5.48
N ALA A 245 1.13 -29.12 6.06
CA ALA A 245 -0.03 -28.24 6.20
C ALA A 245 -0.27 -27.35 4.95
N ALA A 246 0.65 -27.30 3.99
CA ALA A 246 0.54 -26.44 2.81
C ALA A 246 -0.74 -26.70 1.97
N PRO A 247 -1.16 -27.94 1.70
CA PRO A 247 -2.40 -28.19 0.97
C PRO A 247 -3.64 -27.68 1.70
N ALA A 248 -3.68 -27.83 3.05
CA ALA A 248 -4.80 -27.36 3.86
C ALA A 248 -4.86 -25.82 3.92
N ALA A 249 -3.71 -25.17 4.03
CA ALA A 249 -3.61 -23.70 4.00
C ALA A 249 -4.13 -23.13 2.68
N TRP A 250 -3.71 -23.75 1.57
CA TRP A 250 -4.20 -23.36 0.24
C TRP A 250 -5.70 -23.61 0.09
N ALA A 251 -6.18 -24.79 0.40
CA ALA A 251 -7.61 -25.11 0.29
C ALA A 251 -8.48 -24.16 1.14
N THR A 252 -7.98 -23.71 2.28
CA THR A 252 -8.68 -22.75 3.14
C THR A 252 -8.77 -21.38 2.47
N LEU A 253 -7.66 -20.88 1.88
CA LEU A 253 -7.63 -19.60 1.19
C LEU A 253 -8.47 -19.63 -0.09
N ASP A 254 -8.34 -20.70 -0.88
CA ASP A 254 -9.06 -20.90 -2.14
C ASP A 254 -10.59 -20.95 -1.93
N ALA A 255 -11.05 -21.74 -0.96
CA ALA A 255 -12.47 -21.80 -0.60
C ALA A 255 -13.05 -20.46 -0.13
N ALA A 256 -12.25 -19.64 0.55
CA ALA A 256 -12.66 -18.30 0.94
C ALA A 256 -12.67 -17.33 -0.25
N PHE A 257 -11.74 -17.48 -1.18
CA PHE A 257 -11.65 -16.67 -2.39
C PHE A 257 -12.79 -16.98 -3.38
N GLU A 258 -13.12 -18.25 -3.57
CA GLU A 258 -14.23 -18.69 -4.44
C GLU A 258 -15.63 -18.48 -3.80
N GLY A 259 -15.69 -17.93 -2.58
CA GLY A 259 -16.94 -17.69 -1.86
C GLY A 259 -17.60 -18.96 -1.32
N GLU A 260 -16.93 -20.12 -1.37
CA GLU A 260 -17.44 -21.38 -0.79
C GLU A 260 -17.48 -21.34 0.74
N ARG A 261 -16.64 -20.51 1.35
CA ARG A 261 -16.61 -20.22 2.78
C ARG A 261 -16.59 -18.72 3.03
N ALA A 262 -17.38 -18.26 4.01
CA ALA A 262 -17.30 -16.89 4.46
C ALA A 262 -15.87 -16.56 4.95
N LEU A 263 -15.32 -15.45 4.53
CA LEU A 263 -13.96 -15.05 4.90
C LEU A 263 -13.81 -14.89 6.42
N SER A 264 -14.85 -14.38 7.10
CA SER A 264 -14.92 -14.27 8.56
C SER A 264 -14.92 -15.62 9.29
N SER A 265 -15.16 -16.74 8.58
CA SER A 265 -15.05 -18.08 9.16
C SER A 265 -13.62 -18.62 9.20
N VAL A 266 -12.71 -18.04 8.40
CA VAL A 266 -11.32 -18.47 8.25
C VAL A 266 -10.31 -17.41 8.69
N THR A 267 -10.75 -16.21 9.03
CA THR A 267 -9.89 -15.14 9.55
C THR A 267 -10.63 -14.29 10.59
N ASP A 268 -9.90 -13.63 11.46
CA ASP A 268 -10.46 -12.62 12.36
C ASP A 268 -10.89 -11.39 11.55
N ALA A 269 -12.19 -11.18 11.42
CA ALA A 269 -12.75 -10.09 10.64
C ALA A 269 -12.32 -8.70 11.15
N GLU A 270 -12.24 -8.49 12.49
CA GLU A 270 -11.83 -7.23 13.08
C GLU A 270 -10.33 -6.95 12.81
N ALA A 271 -9.49 -7.97 12.93
CA ALA A 271 -8.07 -7.84 12.56
C ALA A 271 -7.93 -7.54 11.07
N LEU A 272 -8.65 -8.25 10.20
CA LEU A 272 -8.63 -8.02 8.77
C LEU A 272 -9.10 -6.60 8.42
N GLY A 273 -10.20 -6.13 9.02
CA GLY A 273 -10.71 -4.77 8.83
C GLY A 273 -9.66 -3.70 9.18
N ARG A 274 -8.98 -3.84 10.32
CA ARG A 274 -7.89 -2.94 10.72
C ARG A 274 -6.70 -3.00 9.75
N PHE A 275 -6.32 -4.20 9.31
CA PHE A 275 -5.24 -4.38 8.33
C PHE A 275 -5.55 -3.66 7.01
N VAL A 276 -6.75 -3.88 6.47
CA VAL A 276 -7.22 -3.24 5.24
C VAL A 276 -7.21 -1.71 5.38
N ALA A 277 -7.76 -1.18 6.46
CA ALA A 277 -7.82 0.27 6.67
C ALA A 277 -6.44 0.91 6.84
N LEU A 278 -5.49 0.26 7.53
CA LEU A 278 -4.10 0.73 7.61
C LEU A 278 -3.41 0.68 6.25
N THR A 279 -3.66 -0.36 5.46
CA THR A 279 -3.14 -0.46 4.10
C THR A 279 -3.67 0.68 3.23
N MET A 280 -4.97 0.95 3.27
CA MET A 280 -5.59 2.07 2.55
C MET A 280 -5.02 3.43 2.99
N LEU A 281 -4.76 3.62 4.27
CA LEU A 281 -4.17 4.84 4.80
C LEU A 281 -2.77 5.10 4.19
N TRP A 282 -1.94 4.07 4.09
CA TRP A 282 -0.57 4.21 3.61
C TRP A 282 -0.43 4.20 2.09
N THR A 283 -1.25 3.42 1.40
CA THR A 283 -1.17 3.28 -0.07
C THR A 283 -2.04 4.29 -0.80
N GLY A 284 -3.11 4.79 -0.18
CA GLY A 284 -4.15 5.58 -0.85
C GLY A 284 -5.01 4.75 -1.80
N ALA A 285 -4.71 3.47 -1.93
CA ALA A 285 -5.48 2.56 -2.75
C ALA A 285 -6.87 2.33 -2.14
N PRO A 286 -7.91 2.10 -2.94
CA PRO A 286 -9.23 1.74 -2.44
C PRO A 286 -9.23 0.43 -1.65
N ALA A 287 -8.25 -0.42 -1.90
CA ALA A 287 -8.08 -1.70 -1.26
C ALA A 287 -6.68 -2.27 -1.48
N PRO A 288 -6.20 -3.19 -0.61
CA PRO A 288 -5.02 -3.97 -0.92
C PRO A 288 -5.31 -4.89 -2.12
N ASP A 289 -4.32 -5.06 -3.00
CA ASP A 289 -4.39 -6.05 -4.07
C ASP A 289 -4.29 -7.47 -3.48
N TRP A 290 -5.24 -8.32 -3.85
CA TRP A 290 -5.24 -9.72 -3.44
C TRP A 290 -4.01 -10.48 -3.90
N ALA A 291 -3.52 -10.24 -5.10
CA ALA A 291 -2.37 -10.92 -5.64
C ALA A 291 -1.09 -10.60 -4.84
N SER A 292 -1.06 -9.46 -4.16
CA SER A 292 0.04 -9.06 -3.28
C SER A 292 -0.17 -9.45 -1.83
N LEU A 293 -1.40 -9.79 -1.41
CA LEU A 293 -1.68 -10.23 -0.05
C LEU A 293 -1.02 -11.58 0.24
N ARG A 294 -0.42 -11.63 1.42
CA ARG A 294 0.14 -12.86 1.99
C ARG A 294 -0.54 -13.14 3.32
N TRP A 295 -0.70 -14.40 3.62
CA TRP A 295 -1.39 -14.87 4.81
C TRP A 295 -0.48 -15.84 5.55
N SER A 296 -0.41 -15.73 6.85
CA SER A 296 0.09 -16.80 7.68
C SER A 296 -1.05 -17.78 7.97
N TYR A 297 -0.76 -19.05 7.96
CA TYR A 297 -1.72 -20.11 8.28
C TYR A 297 -1.34 -20.77 9.59
N ASP A 298 -2.31 -20.85 10.49
CA ASP A 298 -2.18 -21.62 11.72
C ASP A 298 -2.82 -23.01 11.53
N PRO A 299 -2.04 -24.09 11.43
CA PRO A 299 -2.58 -25.42 11.23
C PRO A 299 -3.36 -25.98 12.42
N ALA A 300 -3.19 -25.41 13.63
CA ALA A 300 -3.91 -25.84 14.81
C ALA A 300 -5.36 -25.35 14.83
N THR A 301 -5.60 -24.15 14.31
CA THR A 301 -6.93 -23.53 14.28
C THR A 301 -7.56 -23.50 12.88
N GLY A 302 -6.76 -23.72 11.84
CA GLY A 302 -7.18 -23.55 10.44
C GLY A 302 -7.44 -22.10 10.06
N GLN A 303 -6.88 -21.15 10.81
CA GLN A 303 -7.10 -19.71 10.60
C GLN A 303 -6.00 -19.08 9.75
N LEU A 304 -6.40 -18.06 8.98
CA LEU A 304 -5.54 -17.21 8.18
C LEU A 304 -5.40 -15.85 8.87
N ALA A 305 -4.18 -15.30 8.89
CA ALA A 305 -3.96 -13.92 9.33
C ALA A 305 -3.17 -13.15 8.25
N PRO A 306 -3.57 -11.91 7.92
CA PRO A 306 -2.91 -11.14 6.88
C PRO A 306 -1.48 -10.75 7.29
N LEU A 307 -0.56 -10.79 6.32
CA LEU A 307 0.85 -10.45 6.50
C LEU A 307 1.19 -9.15 5.75
N GLY A 308 1.85 -8.24 6.45
CA GLY A 308 2.41 -7.04 5.81
C GLY A 308 3.66 -7.37 4.99
N SER A 309 3.68 -6.95 3.74
CA SER A 309 4.84 -7.02 2.84
C SER A 309 5.13 -5.67 2.19
N ALA A 310 6.38 -5.46 1.77
CA ALA A 310 6.79 -4.20 1.13
C ALA A 310 6.46 -4.13 -0.37
N GLN A 311 5.80 -5.13 -0.93
CA GLN A 311 5.43 -5.08 -2.34
C GLN A 311 4.44 -3.94 -2.57
N PRO A 312 4.66 -3.07 -3.59
CA PRO A 312 3.65 -2.13 -3.98
C PRO A 312 2.40 -2.93 -4.36
N ALA A 313 1.30 -2.63 -3.69
CA ALA A 313 0.03 -3.10 -4.16
C ALA A 313 -0.22 -2.44 -5.51
N ASP A 314 -0.09 -3.17 -6.61
CA ASP A 314 -0.72 -2.77 -7.84
C ASP A 314 -2.21 -2.68 -7.53
N ILE A 315 -2.80 -1.55 -7.89
CA ILE A 315 -4.16 -1.20 -7.50
C ILE A 315 -5.11 -2.14 -8.25
N ALA A 316 -5.56 -3.19 -7.57
CA ALA A 316 -6.67 -3.98 -8.02
C ALA A 316 -7.90 -3.65 -7.15
N PRO A 317 -9.12 -3.72 -7.70
CA PRO A 317 -10.32 -3.64 -6.87
C PRO A 317 -10.29 -4.74 -5.80
N LEU A 318 -10.92 -4.49 -4.64
CA LEU A 318 -11.14 -5.55 -3.65
C LEU A 318 -11.89 -6.68 -4.34
N PRO A 319 -11.51 -7.93 -4.12
CA PRO A 319 -12.28 -9.06 -4.63
C PRO A 319 -13.68 -9.09 -4.00
N GLU A 320 -14.63 -9.59 -4.75
CA GLU A 320 -16.02 -9.73 -4.34
C GLU A 320 -16.16 -10.47 -2.99
N ALA A 321 -15.32 -11.48 -2.75
CA ALA A 321 -15.31 -12.23 -1.49
C ALA A 321 -15.17 -11.38 -0.22
N PHE A 322 -14.51 -10.20 -0.29
CA PHE A 322 -14.46 -9.27 0.84
C PHE A 322 -15.79 -8.54 1.03
N PHE A 323 -16.51 -8.28 -0.06
CA PHE A 323 -17.76 -7.55 -0.02
C PHE A 323 -18.95 -8.47 0.21
N ASP A 324 -18.82 -9.75 -0.08
CA ASP A 324 -19.87 -10.74 0.17
C ASP A 324 -19.97 -11.19 1.63
N ASP A 325 -18.97 -10.85 2.45
CA ASP A 325 -18.96 -11.14 3.88
C ASP A 325 -19.32 -9.89 4.71
N PRO A 326 -20.57 -9.79 5.21
CA PRO A 326 -21.02 -8.63 5.98
C PRO A 326 -20.20 -8.36 7.24
N ALA A 327 -19.64 -9.39 7.88
CA ALA A 327 -18.82 -9.20 9.07
C ALA A 327 -17.49 -8.53 8.73
N VAL A 328 -16.87 -8.92 7.60
CA VAL A 328 -15.64 -8.29 7.09
C VAL A 328 -15.91 -6.86 6.65
N GLN A 329 -16.98 -6.62 5.90
CA GLN A 329 -17.37 -5.27 5.47
C GLN A 329 -17.58 -4.32 6.65
N THR A 330 -18.30 -4.79 7.66
CA THR A 330 -18.55 -4.01 8.88
C THR A 330 -17.27 -3.72 9.63
N ALA A 331 -16.38 -4.70 9.76
CA ALA A 331 -15.07 -4.52 10.40
C ALA A 331 -14.19 -3.52 9.64
N ILE A 332 -14.17 -3.59 8.30
CA ILE A 332 -13.47 -2.60 7.46
C ILE A 332 -14.05 -1.20 7.70
N ALA A 333 -15.37 -1.07 7.68
CA ALA A 333 -16.04 0.22 7.88
C ALA A 333 -15.73 0.83 9.25
N ARG A 334 -15.79 0.05 10.33
CA ARG A 334 -15.39 0.50 11.68
C ARG A 334 -13.93 0.97 11.72
N ALA A 335 -13.03 0.19 11.14
CA ALA A 335 -11.61 0.55 11.10
C ALA A 335 -11.37 1.84 10.30
N LEU A 336 -12.06 2.02 9.16
CA LEU A 336 -12.00 3.24 8.37
C LEU A 336 -12.51 4.45 9.15
N VAL A 337 -13.62 4.31 9.87
CA VAL A 337 -14.14 5.38 10.74
C VAL A 337 -13.10 5.73 11.80
N ALA A 338 -12.57 4.75 12.52
CA ALA A 338 -11.59 4.97 13.59
C ALA A 338 -10.32 5.66 13.08
N TYR A 339 -9.73 5.17 11.98
CA TYR A 339 -8.46 5.67 11.46
C TYR A 339 -8.60 6.95 10.64
N SER A 340 -9.81 7.28 10.18
CA SER A 340 -10.10 8.55 9.52
C SER A 340 -10.27 9.73 10.49
N GLN A 341 -10.34 9.49 11.81
CA GLN A 341 -10.41 10.57 12.80
C GLN A 341 -9.11 11.38 12.81
N PRO A 342 -9.18 12.72 12.93
CA PRO A 342 -7.99 13.57 12.92
C PRO A 342 -6.95 13.18 13.97
N GLY A 343 -7.38 12.84 15.18
CA GLY A 343 -6.50 12.44 16.29
C GLY A 343 -5.69 11.17 16.04
N PHE A 344 -6.08 10.31 15.09
CA PHE A 344 -5.33 9.09 14.79
C PHE A 344 -3.93 9.41 14.24
N LEU A 345 -3.82 10.29 13.24
CA LEU A 345 -2.51 10.69 12.70
C LEU A 345 -1.65 11.46 13.71
N GLU A 346 -2.28 12.24 14.58
CA GLU A 346 -1.57 12.93 15.67
C GLU A 346 -0.94 11.93 16.64
N THR A 347 -1.70 10.92 17.04
CA THR A 347 -1.22 9.82 17.89
C THR A 347 -0.09 9.06 17.20
N LEU A 348 -0.30 8.64 15.95
CA LEU A 348 0.69 7.93 15.15
C LEU A 348 2.00 8.75 15.01
N ARG A 349 1.88 10.06 14.79
CA ARG A 349 3.03 10.96 14.70
C ARG A 349 3.75 11.10 16.04
N GLY A 350 3.02 11.11 17.14
CA GLY A 350 3.59 11.13 18.49
C GLY A 350 4.37 9.86 18.83
N GLU A 351 3.86 8.71 18.39
CA GLU A 351 4.43 7.40 18.70
C GLU A 351 5.71 7.09 17.92
N PHE A 352 5.77 7.40 16.64
CA PHE A 352 6.92 7.02 15.82
C PHE A 352 7.35 8.07 14.79
N GLY A 353 6.86 9.29 14.87
CA GLY A 353 7.22 10.35 13.93
C GLY A 353 8.71 10.63 13.85
N ALA A 354 9.42 10.56 15.00
CA ALA A 354 10.86 10.73 15.05
C ALA A 354 11.61 9.60 14.31
N ASP A 355 11.18 8.35 14.49
CA ASP A 355 11.77 7.19 13.81
C ASP A 355 11.51 7.27 12.30
N LEU A 356 10.29 7.63 11.92
CA LEU A 356 9.90 7.82 10.52
C LEU A 356 10.75 8.92 9.86
N GLU A 357 10.99 10.04 10.55
CA GLU A 357 11.82 11.13 10.06
C GLU A 357 13.28 10.69 9.90
N ALA A 358 13.83 9.98 10.88
CA ALA A 358 15.20 9.45 10.84
C ALA A 358 15.39 8.53 9.63
N GLN A 359 14.45 7.63 9.37
CA GLN A 359 14.45 6.76 8.19
C GLN A 359 14.32 7.55 6.89
N GLY A 360 13.48 8.59 6.88
CA GLY A 360 13.38 9.49 5.73
C GLY A 360 14.70 10.15 5.37
N TYR A 361 15.51 10.55 6.35
CA TYR A 361 16.86 11.06 6.11
C TYR A 361 17.80 9.95 5.59
N ALA A 362 17.76 8.78 6.18
CA ALA A 362 18.62 7.64 5.80
C ALA A 362 18.35 7.21 4.34
N LEU A 363 17.08 7.10 3.97
CA LEU A 363 16.65 6.76 2.62
C LEU A 363 16.79 7.92 1.62
N GLY A 364 16.80 9.18 2.13
CA GLY A 364 16.84 10.39 1.31
C GLY A 364 15.47 10.90 0.87
N GLY A 365 14.39 10.28 1.29
CA GLY A 365 13.02 10.71 1.01
C GLY A 365 12.69 12.07 1.62
N ALA A 366 13.21 12.37 2.80
CA ALA A 366 13.05 13.65 3.49
C ALA A 366 13.62 14.86 2.71
N THR A 367 14.48 14.64 1.72
CA THR A 367 15.08 15.69 0.89
C THR A 367 14.36 15.86 -0.45
N GLN A 368 13.42 14.99 -0.79
CA GLN A 368 12.67 15.06 -2.04
C GLN A 368 11.47 16.00 -1.93
N PRO A 369 11.11 16.76 -2.98
CA PRO A 369 9.88 17.53 -3.02
C PRO A 369 8.66 16.62 -2.92
N GLY A 370 7.71 16.96 -2.04
CA GLY A 370 6.50 16.15 -1.83
C GLY A 370 6.76 14.81 -1.10
N GLY A 371 7.98 14.62 -0.58
CA GLY A 371 8.36 13.39 0.12
C GLY A 371 7.82 13.28 1.55
N ASP A 372 7.19 14.33 2.11
CA ASP A 372 6.64 14.28 3.47
C ASP A 372 5.48 13.28 3.55
N PRO A 373 5.66 12.10 4.21
CA PRO A 373 4.61 11.08 4.30
C PRO A 373 3.38 11.57 5.05
N TRP A 374 3.50 12.52 5.97
CA TRP A 374 2.37 13.04 6.73
C TRP A 374 1.38 13.83 5.88
N GLN A 375 1.87 14.54 4.85
CA GLN A 375 0.98 15.19 3.88
C GLN A 375 0.20 14.16 3.07
N VAL A 376 0.87 13.10 2.64
CA VAL A 376 0.25 12.01 1.89
C VAL A 376 -0.78 11.28 2.76
N LEU A 377 -0.41 10.92 4.00
CA LEU A 377 -1.32 10.27 4.95
C LEU A 377 -2.54 11.13 5.26
N THR A 378 -2.36 12.45 5.40
CA THR A 378 -3.48 13.37 5.62
C THR A 378 -4.44 13.39 4.44
N ALA A 379 -3.93 13.35 3.20
CA ALA A 379 -4.77 13.27 2.01
C ALA A 379 -5.53 11.95 1.94
N HIS A 380 -4.85 10.82 2.21
CA HIS A 380 -5.48 9.50 2.25
C HIS A 380 -6.52 9.38 3.37
N GLN A 381 -6.23 9.92 4.56
CA GLN A 381 -7.19 9.96 5.67
C GLN A 381 -8.48 10.70 5.31
N ARG A 382 -8.37 11.83 4.58
CA ARG A 382 -9.54 12.55 4.07
C ARG A 382 -10.33 11.70 3.08
N ALA A 383 -9.64 11.01 2.17
CA ALA A 383 -10.28 10.11 1.21
C ALA A 383 -11.00 8.94 1.91
N MET A 384 -10.38 8.34 2.94
CA MET A 384 -11.02 7.32 3.77
C MET A 384 -12.28 7.86 4.45
N ARG A 385 -12.21 9.06 5.03
CA ARG A 385 -13.36 9.70 5.67
C ARG A 385 -14.50 9.94 4.69
N ALA A 386 -14.22 10.40 3.48
CA ALA A 386 -15.22 10.61 2.45
C ALA A 386 -15.95 9.30 2.07
N ARG A 387 -15.30 8.15 2.21
CA ARG A 387 -15.93 6.83 1.95
C ARG A 387 -16.92 6.40 3.02
N VAL A 388 -16.67 6.72 4.29
CA VAL A 388 -17.54 6.34 5.42
C VAL A 388 -18.51 7.44 5.80
N ALA A 389 -18.37 8.64 5.27
CA ALA A 389 -19.28 9.77 5.46
C ALA A 389 -19.51 10.49 4.11
N PRO A 390 -20.05 9.79 3.09
CA PRO A 390 -20.25 10.38 1.78
C PRO A 390 -21.37 11.44 1.81
N GLU A 391 -21.24 12.44 0.95
CA GLU A 391 -22.30 13.47 0.79
C GLU A 391 -23.60 12.89 0.24
N HIS A 392 -23.50 11.86 -0.60
CA HIS A 392 -24.65 11.19 -1.23
C HIS A 392 -24.56 9.67 -1.01
N PRO A 393 -24.90 9.16 0.19
CA PRO A 393 -24.74 7.75 0.52
C PRO A 393 -25.71 6.84 -0.23
N LEU A 394 -26.91 7.32 -0.55
CA LEU A 394 -27.93 6.60 -1.30
C LEU A 394 -28.75 7.57 -2.16
N ARG A 395 -29.49 7.01 -3.11
CA ARG A 395 -30.53 7.71 -3.85
C ARG A 395 -31.89 7.23 -3.31
N ALA A 396 -32.80 8.16 -3.03
CA ALA A 396 -34.13 7.87 -2.57
C ALA A 396 -35.16 8.49 -3.52
N MET A 397 -36.13 7.70 -3.98
CA MET A 397 -37.22 8.14 -4.87
C MET A 397 -38.54 7.68 -4.29
N LEU A 398 -39.55 8.55 -4.29
CA LEU A 398 -40.90 8.26 -3.83
C LEU A 398 -41.86 8.30 -5.01
N GLU A 399 -42.62 7.25 -5.21
CA GLU A 399 -43.61 7.12 -6.30
C GLU A 399 -44.99 6.78 -5.71
N PRO A 400 -46.11 7.37 -6.22
CA PRO A 400 -47.43 6.95 -5.85
C PRO A 400 -47.71 5.50 -6.28
N ALA A 401 -48.36 4.72 -5.43
CA ALA A 401 -48.74 3.33 -5.69
C ALA A 401 -50.13 3.02 -5.17
N GLY A 402 -51.17 3.50 -5.87
CA GLY A 402 -52.56 3.42 -5.45
C GLY A 402 -52.84 4.32 -4.26
N GLU A 403 -53.27 3.73 -3.11
CA GLU A 403 -53.48 4.48 -1.86
C GLU A 403 -52.20 4.70 -1.06
N ASP A 404 -51.16 3.98 -1.35
CA ASP A 404 -49.83 3.99 -0.70
C ASP A 404 -48.76 4.65 -1.55
N PHE A 405 -47.49 4.59 -1.08
CA PHE A 405 -46.33 5.07 -1.79
C PHE A 405 -45.27 4.00 -1.82
N VAL A 406 -44.50 3.94 -2.93
CA VAL A 406 -43.28 3.12 -3.04
C VAL A 406 -42.07 4.02 -2.86
N LEU A 407 -41.28 3.76 -1.81
CA LEU A 407 -40.00 4.39 -1.58
C LEU A 407 -38.90 3.46 -2.12
N ARG A 408 -38.21 3.91 -3.18
CA ARG A 408 -37.03 3.21 -3.73
C ARG A 408 -35.77 3.77 -3.13
N LEU A 409 -34.97 2.88 -2.53
CA LEU A 409 -33.69 3.19 -1.92
C LEU A 409 -32.59 2.48 -2.73
N THR A 410 -31.72 3.24 -3.39
CA THR A 410 -30.59 2.71 -4.15
C THR A 410 -29.31 3.03 -3.42
N SER A 411 -28.64 2.01 -2.87
CA SER A 411 -27.32 2.18 -2.24
C SER A 411 -26.27 2.51 -3.30
N LEU A 412 -25.45 3.53 -3.02
CA LEU A 412 -24.33 3.97 -3.84
C LEU A 412 -23.00 3.78 -3.12
N GLN A 413 -22.97 2.93 -2.06
CA GLN A 413 -21.85 2.76 -1.18
C GLN A 413 -21.29 1.34 -1.22
N PRO A 414 -19.96 1.21 -1.09
CA PRO A 414 -19.32 -0.09 -0.96
C PRO A 414 -19.45 -0.70 0.44
N PHE A 415 -20.23 -0.09 1.33
CA PHE A 415 -20.48 -0.56 2.68
C PHE A 415 -21.98 -0.65 2.97
N PRO A 416 -22.42 -1.57 3.86
CA PRO A 416 -23.80 -1.64 4.27
C PRO A 416 -24.26 -0.33 4.91
N LEU A 417 -25.47 0.11 4.57
CA LEU A 417 -26.07 1.36 5.07
C LEU A 417 -27.25 1.06 5.96
N GLU A 418 -27.23 1.55 7.20
CA GLU A 418 -28.40 1.62 8.07
C GLU A 418 -29.20 2.86 7.73
N VAL A 419 -30.49 2.70 7.44
CA VAL A 419 -31.44 3.81 7.31
C VAL A 419 -32.05 4.06 8.69
N THR A 420 -31.61 5.13 9.32
CA THR A 420 -31.93 5.42 10.73
C THR A 420 -33.23 6.16 10.90
N GLY A 421 -33.80 6.68 9.82
CA GLY A 421 -35.13 7.29 9.86
C GLY A 421 -35.51 8.13 8.66
N LEU A 422 -36.80 8.46 8.59
CA LEU A 422 -37.41 9.38 7.62
C LEU A 422 -37.97 10.56 8.37
N ASP A 423 -37.63 11.77 7.99
CA ASP A 423 -38.23 13.01 8.45
C ASP A 423 -39.25 13.53 7.41
N VAL A 424 -40.42 13.93 7.88
CA VAL A 424 -41.49 14.46 7.06
C VAL A 424 -41.76 15.90 7.50
N GLY A 425 -41.35 16.86 6.67
CA GLY A 425 -41.58 18.28 6.90
C GLY A 425 -40.83 18.89 8.09
N GLY A 426 -39.73 18.28 8.55
CA GLY A 426 -38.91 18.80 9.64
C GLY A 426 -39.52 18.63 11.04
N VAL A 427 -40.62 17.88 11.20
CA VAL A 427 -41.36 17.81 12.44
C VAL A 427 -41.20 16.51 13.20
N THR A 428 -41.05 15.40 12.51
CA THR A 428 -41.03 14.08 13.16
C THR A 428 -40.19 13.07 12.40
N ARG A 429 -39.07 12.68 12.97
CA ARG A 429 -38.26 11.55 12.47
C ARG A 429 -38.96 10.24 12.84
N ARG A 430 -39.24 9.40 11.85
CA ARG A 430 -39.79 8.07 12.00
C ARG A 430 -38.81 7.01 11.57
N ALA A 431 -38.71 5.93 12.34
CA ALA A 431 -37.98 4.74 11.90
C ALA A 431 -38.75 4.08 10.74
N LEU A 432 -38.02 3.58 9.75
CA LEU A 432 -38.57 2.76 8.68
C LEU A 432 -38.71 1.33 9.19
N ASP A 433 -39.91 0.75 9.03
CA ASP A 433 -40.14 -0.64 9.41
C ASP A 433 -39.57 -1.59 8.32
N PRO A 434 -38.66 -2.49 8.65
CA PRO A 434 -38.18 -3.51 7.72
C PRO A 434 -39.29 -4.39 7.15
N ALA A 435 -40.44 -4.48 7.81
CA ALA A 435 -41.62 -5.20 7.32
C ALA A 435 -42.24 -4.55 6.07
N TRP A 436 -41.99 -3.28 5.81
CA TRP A 436 -42.47 -2.55 4.62
C TRP A 436 -41.70 -2.94 3.35
N VAL A 437 -40.55 -3.63 3.48
CA VAL A 437 -39.78 -4.12 2.32
C VAL A 437 -40.56 -5.19 1.58
N ARG A 438 -40.71 -5.05 0.27
CA ARG A 438 -41.38 -6.03 -0.58
C ARG A 438 -40.60 -7.36 -0.48
N SER A 439 -41.33 -8.49 -0.43
CA SER A 439 -40.75 -9.80 -0.12
C SER A 439 -39.66 -10.23 -1.10
N GLN A 440 -39.77 -9.84 -2.37
CA GLN A 440 -38.76 -10.11 -3.39
C GLN A 440 -37.44 -9.36 -3.20
N ASP A 441 -37.48 -8.21 -2.51
CA ASP A 441 -36.34 -7.33 -2.32
C ASP A 441 -35.60 -7.59 -1.01
N ARG A 442 -36.14 -8.46 -0.14
CA ARG A 442 -35.57 -8.75 1.19
C ARG A 442 -34.19 -9.39 1.14
N ALA A 443 -33.84 -10.03 0.03
CA ALA A 443 -32.50 -10.57 -0.17
C ALA A 443 -31.40 -9.47 -0.19
N LEU A 444 -31.78 -8.23 -0.50
CA LEU A 444 -30.90 -7.06 -0.54
C LEU A 444 -30.70 -6.40 0.83
N LEU A 445 -31.33 -6.95 1.88
CA LEU A 445 -31.16 -6.49 3.24
C LEU A 445 -30.26 -7.44 4.02
N LEU A 446 -29.49 -6.86 4.92
CA LEU A 446 -28.83 -7.65 5.97
C LEU A 446 -29.85 -8.03 7.03
N LYS A 447 -29.67 -9.21 7.63
CA LYS A 447 -30.44 -9.65 8.78
C LYS A 447 -30.03 -8.85 10.00
N ALA A 448 -30.73 -7.75 10.27
CA ALA A 448 -30.54 -6.92 11.45
C ALA A 448 -31.85 -6.85 12.23
N GLU A 449 -31.78 -7.01 13.54
CA GLU A 449 -32.95 -6.85 14.42
C GLU A 449 -33.32 -5.36 14.52
N ASN A 450 -34.56 -5.04 14.18
CA ASN A 450 -35.14 -3.70 14.32
C ASN A 450 -34.43 -2.55 13.53
N ALA A 451 -33.62 -2.88 12.53
CA ALA A 451 -32.97 -1.89 11.68
C ALA A 451 -33.14 -2.23 10.18
N LEU A 452 -33.37 -1.20 9.36
CA LEU A 452 -33.35 -1.33 7.92
C LEU A 452 -31.90 -1.14 7.45
N VAL A 453 -31.23 -2.23 7.10
CA VAL A 453 -29.83 -2.21 6.64
C VAL A 453 -29.77 -2.70 5.21
N LEU A 454 -29.41 -1.79 4.31
CA LEU A 454 -29.19 -2.09 2.90
C LEU A 454 -27.81 -2.75 2.73
N ARG A 455 -27.71 -3.77 1.89
CA ARG A 455 -26.42 -4.33 1.50
C ARG A 455 -25.57 -3.30 0.77
N ALA A 456 -24.27 -3.50 0.79
CA ALA A 456 -23.33 -2.77 -0.06
C ALA A 456 -23.67 -2.97 -1.54
N MET A 457 -23.12 -2.10 -2.39
CA MET A 457 -23.11 -2.32 -3.84
C MET A 457 -22.42 -3.66 -4.16
N ASP A 458 -22.95 -4.37 -5.13
CA ASP A 458 -22.30 -5.56 -5.71
C ASP A 458 -21.36 -5.07 -6.82
N GLY A 459 -20.07 -5.04 -6.55
CA GLY A 459 -19.09 -4.42 -7.42
C GLY A 459 -19.45 -2.97 -7.76
N GLU A 460 -19.71 -2.68 -9.04
CA GLU A 460 -20.16 -1.36 -9.52
C GLU A 460 -21.70 -1.26 -9.64
N LEU A 461 -22.45 -2.33 -9.36
CA LEU A 461 -23.90 -2.37 -9.52
C LEU A 461 -24.62 -1.86 -8.28
N PRO A 462 -25.38 -0.75 -8.38
CA PRO A 462 -26.19 -0.25 -7.29
C PRO A 462 -27.29 -1.24 -6.91
N GLN A 463 -27.48 -1.47 -5.61
CA GLN A 463 -28.55 -2.29 -5.07
C GLN A 463 -29.76 -1.43 -4.75
N THR A 464 -30.94 -1.80 -5.26
CA THR A 464 -32.18 -1.05 -5.07
C THR A 464 -33.18 -1.87 -4.27
N VAL A 465 -33.68 -1.31 -3.17
CA VAL A 465 -34.73 -1.88 -2.34
C VAL A 465 -36.00 -1.04 -2.42
N GLU A 466 -37.14 -1.67 -2.53
CA GLU A 466 -38.46 -1.02 -2.54
C GLU A 466 -39.17 -1.26 -1.20
N LEU A 467 -39.69 -0.16 -0.61
CA LEU A 467 -40.51 -0.18 0.58
C LEU A 467 -41.91 0.32 0.22
N LEU A 468 -42.94 -0.39 0.64
CA LEU A 468 -44.32 0.08 0.55
C LEU A 468 -44.66 0.88 1.80
N LEU A 469 -44.69 2.20 1.67
CA LEU A 469 -45.02 3.12 2.76
C LEU A 469 -46.52 3.35 2.80
N PRO A 470 -47.19 3.05 3.92
CA PRO A 470 -48.59 3.41 4.07
C PRO A 470 -48.78 4.92 4.05
N ARG A 471 -49.86 5.40 3.40
CA ARG A 471 -50.14 6.84 3.27
C ARG A 471 -50.11 7.60 4.58
N GLU A 472 -50.49 6.93 5.66
CA GLU A 472 -50.49 7.48 7.01
C GLU A 472 -49.09 7.76 7.56
N ALA A 473 -48.06 7.15 6.97
CA ALA A 473 -46.64 7.36 7.34
C ALA A 473 -46.11 8.70 6.78
N LEU A 474 -46.79 9.29 5.80
CA LEU A 474 -46.41 10.52 5.13
C LEU A 474 -47.42 11.63 5.43
N ALA A 475 -46.94 12.76 5.95
CA ALA A 475 -47.78 13.95 6.09
C ALA A 475 -47.95 14.66 4.74
N PRO A 476 -49.10 15.19 4.36
CA PRO A 476 -49.28 15.84 3.06
C PRO A 476 -48.44 17.12 2.96
N GLY A 477 -47.61 17.20 1.90
CA GLY A 477 -46.97 18.43 1.46
C GLY A 477 -45.68 18.83 2.17
N GLY A 478 -45.02 17.90 2.88
CA GLY A 478 -43.73 18.14 3.52
C GLY A 478 -42.54 17.63 2.69
N GLU A 479 -41.41 18.33 2.77
CA GLU A 479 -40.14 17.86 2.26
C GLU A 479 -39.70 16.59 3.01
N LEU A 480 -39.31 15.55 2.27
CA LEU A 480 -38.93 14.28 2.85
C LEU A 480 -37.41 14.18 2.90
N THR A 481 -36.87 13.86 4.06
CA THR A 481 -35.44 13.68 4.28
C THR A 481 -35.17 12.33 4.93
N LEU A 482 -34.34 11.50 4.30
CA LEU A 482 -33.84 10.26 4.89
C LEU A 482 -32.55 10.52 5.66
N PHE A 483 -32.40 9.78 6.75
CA PHE A 483 -31.18 9.72 7.52
C PHE A 483 -30.57 8.33 7.39
N CYS A 484 -29.30 8.25 7.13
CA CYS A 484 -28.58 7.00 7.01
C CYS A 484 -27.13 7.14 7.47
N ARG A 485 -26.54 6.03 7.87
CA ARG A 485 -25.11 5.93 8.23
C ARG A 485 -24.56 4.58 7.79
N VAL A 486 -23.24 4.47 7.72
CA VAL A 486 -22.60 3.17 7.56
C VAL A 486 -22.96 2.30 8.77
N TRP A 487 -23.47 1.08 8.49
CA TRP A 487 -24.00 0.20 9.53
C TRP A 487 -22.91 -0.24 10.50
N ASP A 488 -23.25 -0.19 11.81
CA ASP A 488 -22.41 -0.69 12.91
C ASP A 488 -20.97 -0.14 12.94
N ALA A 489 -20.76 1.03 12.35
CA ALA A 489 -19.44 1.63 12.23
C ALA A 489 -19.24 2.92 13.04
N ASP A 490 -20.21 3.34 13.85
CA ASP A 490 -20.21 4.61 14.58
C ASP A 490 -19.89 5.83 13.67
N ALA A 491 -20.30 5.71 12.40
CA ALA A 491 -20.07 6.71 11.37
C ALA A 491 -21.02 7.91 11.54
N PRO A 492 -20.61 9.10 11.06
CA PRO A 492 -21.50 10.25 11.00
C PRO A 492 -22.77 9.96 10.20
N GLU A 493 -23.88 10.46 10.68
CA GLU A 493 -25.16 10.34 9.99
C GLU A 493 -25.24 11.30 8.81
N GLY A 494 -25.55 10.77 7.64
CA GLY A 494 -25.81 11.54 6.42
C GLY A 494 -27.29 11.83 6.25
N ARG A 495 -27.61 12.88 5.47
CA ARG A 495 -28.97 13.29 5.12
C ARG A 495 -29.16 13.20 3.61
N VAL A 496 -30.28 12.62 3.18
CA VAL A 496 -30.61 12.44 1.76
C VAL A 496 -32.00 12.97 1.51
N ALA A 497 -32.12 13.95 0.62
CA ALA A 497 -33.42 14.41 0.16
C ALA A 497 -34.09 13.32 -0.68
N VAL A 498 -35.38 13.06 -0.39
CA VAL A 498 -36.18 12.13 -1.17
C VAL A 498 -36.72 12.89 -2.39
N LEU A 499 -36.46 12.40 -3.57
CA LEU A 499 -36.98 12.96 -4.81
C LEU A 499 -38.39 12.40 -5.04
N GLU A 500 -39.38 13.27 -5.13
CA GLU A 500 -40.71 12.89 -5.56
C GLU A 500 -40.73 12.80 -7.10
N THR A 501 -41.14 11.67 -7.62
CA THR A 501 -41.48 11.54 -9.06
C THR A 501 -42.87 12.16 -9.23
N LEU A 502 -42.91 13.40 -9.72
CA LEU A 502 -44.17 13.98 -10.21
C LEU A 502 -44.70 13.05 -11.30
N PRO A 503 -45.98 12.70 -11.29
CA PRO A 503 -46.58 11.94 -12.38
C PRO A 503 -46.37 12.75 -13.66
N LEU A 504 -45.54 12.18 -14.57
CA LEU A 504 -45.39 12.69 -15.92
C LEU A 504 -46.77 12.51 -16.61
N PHE A 505 -47.50 13.61 -16.73
CA PHE A 505 -48.79 13.74 -17.37
C PHE A 505 -50.00 13.18 -16.56
N GLU A 506 -50.75 14.06 -15.91
CA GLU A 506 -52.21 13.93 -15.98
C GLU A 506 -52.61 14.04 -17.44
N GLU A 507 -52.96 12.91 -18.07
CA GLU A 507 -53.78 12.96 -19.27
C GLU A 507 -55.10 13.58 -18.83
N THR A 508 -55.28 14.87 -19.12
CA THR A 508 -56.54 15.57 -18.97
C THR A 508 -57.54 14.87 -19.91
N PRO A 509 -58.73 14.48 -19.41
CA PRO A 509 -59.72 13.75 -20.19
C PRO A 509 -60.28 14.55 -21.38
#